data_776143b674394c0fdca24cec51f58fd8
#
_entry.id   776143b674394c0fdca24cec51f58fd8
#
_cell.length_a   1.000
_cell.length_b   1.000
_cell.length_c   1.000
_cell.angle_alpha   90.00
_cell.angle_beta   90.00
_cell.angle_gamma   90.00
#
_symmetry.space_group_name_H-M   'P 1'
#
loop_
_entity.id
_entity.type
_entity.pdbx_description
1 polymer ?
#
loop_
_entity_poly.entity_id
_entity_poly.type
_entity_poly.pdbx_seq_one_letter_code
_entity_poly.pdbx_strand_id
1 'polypeptide(L)'
;MPEQTSTGLMLTDSLRQVVSVDTVRRTPLNDELLLNGRVAFDAGQVAQVYPIFGGTVTQVEVEAGDYVKKGDLLAVIRSSEVADFEKQQKDAVRRLALADRNLEAVRDMLGSGTTSERDLLQAEQEAADAKAEVKRLREVYDIYRIGSNSTYDIISPVSGFVVGKNISRDMLIRSDREEELFTISGLDNVWVMADVYEGDIRKVQEGAPVRITTLAYGKDRGVCRDDRQGL
;
A
#
# COMPACT_ATOMS: atom_id res chain seq x y z
N MET A 1 0.42 76.57 28.89
CA MET A 1 1.14 75.32 29.01
C MET A 1 1.35 75.04 30.49
N PRO A 2 0.73 74.02 31.09
CA PRO A 2 1.03 73.71 32.48
C PRO A 2 2.27 72.82 32.53
N GLU A 3 3.27 73.26 33.31
CA GLU A 3 4.47 72.51 33.69
C GLU A 3 4.07 71.24 34.45
N GLN A 4 4.46 70.09 33.96
CA GLN A 4 4.37 68.84 34.68
C GLN A 4 5.47 68.81 35.71
N THR A 5 5.21 69.19 36.94
CA THR A 5 6.06 68.93 38.11
C THR A 5 6.14 67.42 38.32
N SER A 6 7.28 66.83 38.01
CA SER A 6 7.59 65.44 38.36
C SER A 6 7.74 65.33 39.85
N THR A 7 6.70 64.90 40.53
CA THR A 7 6.78 64.54 41.96
C THR A 7 7.56 63.21 42.08
N GLY A 8 8.86 63.36 42.24
CA GLY A 8 9.75 62.21 42.50
C GLY A 8 9.37 61.58 43.85
N LEU A 9 8.99 60.34 43.86
CA LEU A 9 8.76 59.56 45.08
C LEU A 9 10.12 59.25 45.73
N MET A 10 10.35 59.84 46.91
CA MET A 10 11.59 59.58 47.67
C MET A 10 11.41 58.23 48.41
N LEU A 11 12.19 57.24 48.03
CA LEU A 11 12.27 55.93 48.68
C LEU A 11 13.06 56.08 49.99
N THR A 12 12.40 55.99 51.12
CA THR A 12 13.01 55.88 52.44
C THR A 12 13.69 54.53 52.60
N ASP A 13 14.68 54.41 53.46
CA ASP A 13 15.45 53.16 53.68
C ASP A 13 14.56 51.97 54.09
N SER A 14 13.47 52.25 54.80
CA SER A 14 12.47 51.23 55.16
C SER A 14 11.69 50.72 53.93
N LEU A 15 11.42 51.56 52.93
CA LEU A 15 10.74 51.19 51.71
C LEU A 15 11.67 50.43 50.72
N ARG A 16 12.99 50.72 50.75
CA ARG A 16 13.96 49.98 49.96
C ARG A 16 14.11 48.51 50.31
N GLN A 17 13.78 48.13 51.53
CA GLN A 17 13.81 46.73 51.97
C GLN A 17 12.58 45.94 51.54
N VAL A 18 11.51 46.61 51.16
CA VAL A 18 10.22 45.99 50.83
C VAL A 18 9.88 46.13 49.33
N VAL A 19 10.50 47.10 48.62
CA VAL A 19 10.19 47.38 47.18
C VAL A 19 11.32 46.84 46.35
N SER A 20 10.98 45.91 45.45
CA SER A 20 11.87 45.46 44.37
C SER A 20 11.49 46.21 43.08
N VAL A 21 12.50 46.80 42.39
CA VAL A 21 12.34 47.48 41.11
C VAL A 21 12.88 46.57 40.03
N ASP A 22 12.00 46.17 39.10
CA ASP A 22 12.41 45.43 37.95
C ASP A 22 12.13 46.22 36.64
N THR A 23 12.90 45.93 35.58
CA THR A 23 12.77 46.62 34.32
C THR A 23 11.82 45.81 33.42
N VAL A 24 10.78 46.48 32.92
CA VAL A 24 9.88 45.88 31.93
C VAL A 24 10.65 45.66 30.63
N ARG A 25 10.80 44.43 30.27
CA ARG A 25 11.41 44.02 28.98
C ARG A 25 10.32 43.44 28.09
N ARG A 26 10.37 43.77 26.81
CA ARG A 26 9.53 43.12 25.80
C ARG A 26 10.15 41.76 25.53
N THR A 27 9.47 40.70 25.94
CA THR A 27 9.80 39.31 25.60
C THR A 27 8.82 38.84 24.55
N PRO A 28 9.27 38.19 23.45
CA PRO A 28 8.33 37.60 22.53
C PRO A 28 7.50 36.57 23.28
N LEU A 29 6.18 36.68 23.18
CA LEU A 29 5.25 35.70 23.70
C LEU A 29 5.26 34.51 22.74
N ASN A 30 5.88 33.41 23.13
CA ASN A 30 5.73 32.16 22.41
C ASN A 30 4.39 31.57 22.82
N ASP A 31 3.38 31.77 21.98
CA ASP A 31 2.06 31.11 22.17
C ASP A 31 2.23 29.66 21.70
N GLU A 32 2.31 28.73 22.66
CA GLU A 32 2.37 27.30 22.37
C GLU A 32 0.94 26.77 22.32
N LEU A 33 0.55 26.22 21.15
CA LEU A 33 -0.73 25.55 20.98
C LEU A 33 -0.56 24.08 21.33
N LEU A 34 -1.28 23.62 22.35
CA LEU A 34 -1.30 22.23 22.76
C LEU A 34 -2.45 21.50 22.07
N LEU A 35 -2.11 20.52 21.25
CA LEU A 35 -3.08 19.74 20.49
C LEU A 35 -2.96 18.26 20.89
N ASN A 36 -4.09 17.58 20.91
CA ASN A 36 -4.13 16.14 20.97
C ASN A 36 -4.08 15.59 19.54
N GLY A 37 -3.48 14.41 19.38
CA GLY A 37 -3.37 13.80 18.07
C GLY A 37 -3.13 12.30 18.15
N ARG A 38 -3.14 11.68 16.99
CA ARG A 38 -2.86 10.25 16.83
C ARG A 38 -1.78 10.05 15.78
N VAL A 39 -1.01 8.98 15.94
CA VAL A 39 -0.08 8.53 14.91
C VAL A 39 -0.88 7.76 13.86
N ALA A 40 -0.69 8.10 12.61
CA ALA A 40 -1.31 7.46 11.45
C ALA A 40 -0.22 7.05 10.45
N PHE A 41 -0.53 6.06 9.63
CA PHE A 41 0.33 5.65 8.54
C PHE A 41 0.33 6.71 7.43
N ASP A 42 1.44 6.80 6.70
CA ASP A 42 1.47 7.58 5.46
C ASP A 42 0.58 6.89 4.42
N ALA A 43 -0.57 7.49 4.10
CA ALA A 43 -1.53 6.95 3.14
C ALA A 43 -0.90 6.73 1.75
N GLY A 44 0.12 7.51 1.38
CA GLY A 44 0.86 7.35 0.12
C GLY A 44 1.79 6.12 0.08
N GLN A 45 2.05 5.51 1.23
CA GLN A 45 2.91 4.32 1.36
C GLN A 45 2.15 3.07 1.83
N VAL A 46 0.84 3.12 1.82
CA VAL A 46 -0.02 1.98 2.17
C VAL A 46 -0.38 1.22 0.90
N ALA A 47 -0.11 -0.08 0.87
CA ALA A 47 -0.55 -0.98 -0.16
C ALA A 47 -1.68 -1.87 0.37
N GLN A 48 -2.83 -1.78 -0.26
CA GLN A 48 -3.98 -2.64 0.02
C GLN A 48 -3.99 -3.80 -0.97
N VAL A 49 -4.13 -5.00 -0.46
CA VAL A 49 -4.11 -6.25 -1.24
C VAL A 49 -5.51 -6.83 -1.28
N TYR A 50 -6.06 -6.92 -2.48
CA TYR A 50 -7.40 -7.44 -2.74
C TYR A 50 -7.34 -8.84 -3.36
N PRO A 51 -8.40 -9.66 -3.22
CA PRO A 51 -8.48 -10.93 -3.92
C PRO A 51 -8.67 -10.70 -5.43
N ILE A 52 -8.01 -11.51 -6.25
CA ILE A 52 -8.17 -11.49 -7.71
C ILE A 52 -9.33 -12.41 -8.10
N PHE A 53 -9.42 -13.58 -7.47
CA PHE A 53 -10.47 -14.59 -7.67
C PHE A 53 -11.12 -14.95 -6.35
N GLY A 54 -12.39 -15.33 -6.38
CA GLY A 54 -13.07 -15.93 -5.25
C GLY A 54 -12.52 -17.33 -4.94
N GLY A 55 -12.63 -17.74 -3.68
CA GLY A 55 -12.16 -19.07 -3.29
C GLY A 55 -12.03 -19.27 -1.79
N THR A 56 -11.51 -20.42 -1.41
CA THR A 56 -11.26 -20.76 0.00
C THR A 56 -9.78 -20.56 0.33
N VAL A 57 -9.52 -19.86 1.42
CA VAL A 57 -8.16 -19.66 1.94
C VAL A 57 -7.63 -20.99 2.48
N THR A 58 -6.54 -21.48 1.90
CA THR A 58 -5.91 -22.72 2.35
C THR A 58 -4.80 -22.47 3.38
N GLN A 59 -4.10 -21.34 3.22
CA GLN A 59 -2.95 -21.02 4.03
C GLN A 59 -2.79 -19.50 4.17
N VAL A 60 -2.39 -19.05 5.35
CA VAL A 60 -2.01 -17.66 5.64
C VAL A 60 -0.65 -17.72 6.33
N GLU A 61 0.35 -17.04 5.74
CA GLU A 61 1.76 -17.14 6.16
C GLU A 61 2.17 -16.02 7.09
N VAL A 62 1.37 -14.96 7.20
CA VAL A 62 1.74 -13.73 7.92
C VAL A 62 0.67 -13.31 8.93
N GLU A 63 1.14 -12.66 9.99
CA GLU A 63 0.28 -12.05 11.01
C GLU A 63 0.39 -10.52 11.00
N ALA A 64 -0.58 -9.86 11.64
CA ALA A 64 -0.51 -8.42 11.83
C ALA A 64 0.70 -8.06 12.72
N GLY A 65 1.53 -7.14 12.24
CA GLY A 65 2.80 -6.76 12.86
C GLY A 65 4.04 -7.37 12.19
N ASP A 66 3.89 -8.38 11.34
CA ASP A 66 5.03 -8.98 10.65
C ASP A 66 5.59 -8.06 9.57
N TYR A 67 6.93 -8.10 9.41
CA TYR A 67 7.60 -7.42 8.31
C TYR A 67 7.68 -8.34 7.09
N VAL A 68 7.24 -7.84 5.94
CA VAL A 68 7.27 -8.54 4.66
C VAL A 68 8.05 -7.75 3.62
N LYS A 69 8.70 -8.45 2.71
CA LYS A 69 9.35 -7.86 1.55
C LYS A 69 8.43 -7.94 0.34
N LYS A 70 8.66 -7.04 -0.61
CA LYS A 70 7.99 -7.12 -1.91
C LYS A 70 8.20 -8.49 -2.55
N GLY A 71 7.10 -9.18 -2.85
CA GLY A 71 7.10 -10.52 -3.44
C GLY A 71 6.95 -11.67 -2.45
N ASP A 72 6.99 -11.39 -1.13
CA ASP A 72 6.77 -12.43 -0.11
C ASP A 72 5.34 -12.95 -0.17
N LEU A 73 5.19 -14.25 0.07
CA LEU A 73 3.90 -14.94 0.11
C LEU A 73 3.13 -14.55 1.38
N LEU A 74 1.91 -14.08 1.20
CA LEU A 74 1.02 -13.69 2.31
C LEU A 74 -0.03 -14.76 2.59
N ALA A 75 -0.65 -15.30 1.53
CA ALA A 75 -1.68 -16.32 1.63
C ALA A 75 -1.78 -17.13 0.34
N VAL A 76 -2.37 -18.32 0.45
CA VAL A 76 -2.71 -19.19 -0.67
C VAL A 76 -4.22 -19.41 -0.68
N ILE A 77 -4.83 -19.20 -1.84
CA ILE A 77 -6.28 -19.33 -2.02
C ILE A 77 -6.56 -20.38 -3.09
N ARG A 78 -7.46 -21.31 -2.80
CA ARG A 78 -7.97 -22.29 -3.77
C ARG A 78 -9.23 -21.76 -4.43
N SER A 79 -9.25 -21.72 -5.75
CA SER A 79 -10.32 -21.13 -6.54
C SER A 79 -10.82 -22.07 -7.63
N SER A 80 -12.12 -22.12 -7.83
CA SER A 80 -12.73 -22.84 -8.97
C SER A 80 -12.44 -22.12 -10.30
N GLU A 81 -12.35 -20.79 -10.29
CA GLU A 81 -11.99 -20.01 -11.47
C GLU A 81 -10.59 -20.36 -11.93
N VAL A 82 -9.63 -20.53 -11.01
CA VAL A 82 -8.28 -21.01 -11.30
C VAL A 82 -8.28 -22.44 -11.86
N ALA A 83 -9.16 -23.31 -11.36
CA ALA A 83 -9.32 -24.66 -11.91
C ALA A 83 -9.76 -24.65 -13.39
N ASP A 84 -10.63 -23.71 -13.75
CA ASP A 84 -11.05 -23.54 -15.15
C ASP A 84 -9.90 -23.04 -16.03
N PHE A 85 -9.07 -22.13 -15.55
CA PHE A 85 -7.84 -21.71 -16.23
C PHE A 85 -6.88 -22.89 -16.43
N GLU A 86 -6.64 -23.70 -15.39
CA GLU A 86 -5.80 -24.91 -15.51
C GLU A 86 -6.31 -25.85 -16.58
N LYS A 87 -7.62 -26.08 -16.65
CA LYS A 87 -8.23 -26.91 -17.67
C LYS A 87 -8.00 -26.33 -19.07
N GLN A 88 -8.24 -25.04 -19.25
CA GLN A 88 -8.01 -24.35 -20.53
C GLN A 88 -6.56 -24.46 -20.99
N GLN A 89 -5.59 -24.29 -20.09
CA GLN A 89 -4.17 -24.42 -20.40
C GLN A 89 -3.81 -25.85 -20.84
N LYS A 90 -4.29 -26.87 -20.09
CA LYS A 90 -4.07 -28.28 -20.45
C LYS A 90 -4.69 -28.62 -21.81
N ASP A 91 -5.87 -28.07 -22.11
CA ASP A 91 -6.54 -28.25 -23.41
C ASP A 91 -5.76 -27.59 -24.54
N ALA A 92 -5.26 -26.36 -24.34
CA ALA A 92 -4.43 -25.67 -25.32
C ALA A 92 -3.12 -26.39 -25.62
N VAL A 93 -2.44 -26.91 -24.59
CA VAL A 93 -1.22 -27.71 -24.75
C VAL A 93 -1.48 -28.99 -25.55
N ARG A 94 -2.63 -29.68 -25.28
CA ARG A 94 -3.02 -30.86 -26.05
C ARG A 94 -3.32 -30.52 -27.52
N ARG A 95 -4.01 -29.40 -27.78
CA ARG A 95 -4.27 -28.91 -29.16
C ARG A 95 -2.97 -28.60 -29.89
N LEU A 96 -2.02 -27.94 -29.24
CA LEU A 96 -0.72 -27.67 -29.83
C LEU A 96 0.01 -28.97 -30.21
N ALA A 97 0.07 -29.94 -29.29
CA ALA A 97 0.70 -31.21 -29.57
C ALA A 97 0.05 -32.00 -30.73
N LEU A 98 -1.28 -31.85 -30.91
CA LEU A 98 -1.99 -32.44 -32.04
C LEU A 98 -1.67 -31.69 -33.34
N ALA A 99 -1.68 -30.37 -33.31
CA ALA A 99 -1.38 -29.53 -34.47
C ALA A 99 0.06 -29.72 -34.97
N ASP A 100 1.04 -29.81 -34.03
CA ASP A 100 2.44 -30.09 -34.35
C ASP A 100 2.61 -31.46 -35.06
N ARG A 101 1.93 -32.51 -34.55
CA ARG A 101 1.96 -33.84 -35.18
C ARG A 101 1.32 -33.84 -36.56
N ASN A 102 0.20 -33.12 -36.72
CA ASN A 102 -0.45 -32.97 -38.01
C ASN A 102 0.46 -32.27 -39.02
N LEU A 103 1.11 -31.19 -38.59
CA LEU A 103 2.07 -30.46 -39.42
C LEU A 103 3.25 -31.35 -39.87
N GLU A 104 3.79 -32.16 -38.96
CA GLU A 104 4.87 -33.12 -39.28
C GLU A 104 4.38 -34.14 -40.32
N ALA A 105 3.19 -34.74 -40.13
CA ALA A 105 2.62 -35.68 -41.06
C ALA A 105 2.37 -35.07 -42.47
N VAL A 106 1.85 -33.85 -42.52
CA VAL A 106 1.60 -33.13 -43.80
C VAL A 106 2.92 -32.80 -44.51
N ARG A 107 3.98 -32.46 -43.76
CA ARG A 107 5.33 -32.25 -44.33
C ARG A 107 5.89 -33.54 -44.97
N ASP A 108 5.73 -34.67 -44.29
CA ASP A 108 6.17 -35.97 -44.83
C ASP A 108 5.36 -36.33 -46.08
N MET A 109 4.04 -36.09 -46.08
CA MET A 109 3.17 -36.32 -47.25
C MET A 109 3.53 -35.42 -48.43
N LEU A 110 3.91 -34.17 -48.18
CA LEU A 110 4.37 -33.27 -49.25
C LEU A 110 5.69 -33.77 -49.85
N GLY A 111 6.63 -34.22 -49.02
CA GLY A 111 7.90 -34.81 -49.47
C GLY A 111 7.71 -36.06 -50.32
N SER A 112 6.62 -36.80 -50.14
CA SER A 112 6.22 -37.95 -50.97
C SER A 112 5.31 -37.62 -52.13
N GLY A 113 4.92 -36.34 -52.32
CA GLY A 113 4.08 -35.88 -53.39
C GLY A 113 2.60 -36.26 -53.26
N THR A 114 2.14 -36.60 -52.02
CA THR A 114 0.78 -37.06 -51.75
C THR A 114 -0.16 -35.99 -51.17
N THR A 115 0.33 -34.76 -50.93
CA THR A 115 -0.46 -33.62 -50.48
C THR A 115 -0.05 -32.33 -51.22
N SER A 116 -0.76 -31.23 -51.00
CA SER A 116 -0.51 -29.95 -51.65
C SER A 116 0.22 -28.95 -50.72
N GLU A 117 0.88 -27.94 -51.34
CA GLU A 117 1.47 -26.82 -50.59
C GLU A 117 0.41 -26.03 -49.80
N ARG A 118 -0.83 -26.01 -50.28
CA ARG A 118 -1.95 -25.38 -49.59
C ARG A 118 -2.26 -26.09 -48.26
N ASP A 119 -2.21 -27.43 -48.23
CA ASP A 119 -2.48 -28.22 -47.06
C ASP A 119 -1.34 -28.04 -46.00
N LEU A 120 -0.09 -27.91 -46.50
CA LEU A 120 1.03 -27.56 -45.66
C LEU A 120 0.85 -26.18 -44.99
N LEU A 121 0.49 -25.16 -45.77
CA LEU A 121 0.27 -23.81 -45.28
C LEU A 121 -0.84 -23.79 -44.24
N GLN A 122 -1.92 -24.54 -44.46
CA GLN A 122 -3.01 -24.66 -43.47
C GLN A 122 -2.53 -25.32 -42.19
N ALA A 123 -1.78 -26.40 -42.25
CA ALA A 123 -1.24 -27.07 -41.07
C ALA A 123 -0.25 -26.20 -40.29
N GLU A 124 0.54 -25.39 -41.01
CA GLU A 124 1.44 -24.39 -40.38
C GLU A 124 0.68 -23.30 -39.63
N GLN A 125 -0.42 -22.80 -40.20
CA GLN A 125 -1.27 -21.83 -39.53
C GLN A 125 -1.94 -22.42 -38.28
N GLU A 126 -2.49 -23.62 -38.39
CA GLU A 126 -3.11 -24.31 -37.24
C GLU A 126 -2.12 -24.51 -36.05
N ALA A 127 -0.88 -24.92 -36.37
CA ALA A 127 0.19 -25.07 -35.38
C ALA A 127 0.60 -23.71 -34.79
N ALA A 128 0.69 -22.66 -35.63
CA ALA A 128 1.03 -21.32 -35.19
C ALA A 128 -0.07 -20.73 -34.23
N ASP A 129 -1.33 -20.91 -34.58
CA ASP A 129 -2.47 -20.46 -33.80
C ASP A 129 -2.55 -21.20 -32.46
N ALA A 130 -2.35 -22.53 -32.44
CA ALA A 130 -2.32 -23.31 -31.23
C ALA A 130 -1.15 -22.90 -30.32
N LYS A 131 0.00 -22.60 -30.90
CA LYS A 131 1.19 -22.09 -30.15
C LYS A 131 0.94 -20.70 -29.56
N ALA A 132 0.31 -19.81 -30.29
CA ALA A 132 -0.05 -18.49 -29.83
C ALA A 132 -1.03 -18.56 -28.63
N GLU A 133 -2.00 -19.48 -28.68
CA GLU A 133 -2.96 -19.68 -27.59
C GLU A 133 -2.29 -20.21 -26.32
N VAL A 134 -1.37 -21.17 -26.43
CA VAL A 134 -0.58 -21.65 -25.27
C VAL A 134 0.23 -20.52 -24.68
N LYS A 135 0.85 -19.67 -25.53
CA LYS A 135 1.62 -18.52 -25.05
C LYS A 135 0.73 -17.54 -24.30
N ARG A 136 -0.44 -17.19 -24.86
CA ARG A 136 -1.41 -16.28 -24.23
C ARG A 136 -1.84 -16.78 -22.84
N LEU A 137 -2.20 -18.07 -22.75
CA LEU A 137 -2.60 -18.67 -21.48
C LEU A 137 -1.46 -18.70 -20.46
N ARG A 138 -0.22 -18.92 -20.90
CA ARG A 138 0.96 -18.87 -20.00
C ARG A 138 1.16 -17.47 -19.45
N GLU A 139 1.02 -16.43 -20.26
CA GLU A 139 1.10 -15.04 -19.81
C GLU A 139 0.02 -14.73 -18.76
N VAL A 140 -1.20 -15.24 -18.92
CA VAL A 140 -2.27 -15.12 -17.92
C VAL A 140 -1.88 -15.80 -16.61
N TYR A 141 -1.28 -16.98 -16.67
CA TYR A 141 -0.77 -17.70 -15.50
C TYR A 141 0.28 -16.90 -14.73
N ASP A 142 1.22 -16.32 -15.46
CA ASP A 142 2.30 -15.51 -14.87
C ASP A 142 1.76 -14.22 -14.22
N ILE A 143 0.77 -13.56 -14.87
CA ILE A 143 0.15 -12.34 -14.35
C ILE A 143 -0.58 -12.62 -13.03
N TYR A 144 -1.39 -13.68 -12.99
CA TYR A 144 -2.21 -14.03 -11.83
C TYR A 144 -1.52 -14.93 -10.81
N ARG A 145 -0.26 -15.32 -11.07
CA ARG A 145 0.54 -16.21 -10.21
C ARG A 145 -0.21 -17.48 -9.84
N ILE A 146 -0.82 -18.09 -10.85
CA ILE A 146 -1.56 -19.32 -10.71
C ILE A 146 -0.59 -20.45 -10.36
N GLY A 147 -0.80 -21.05 -9.20
CA GLY A 147 -0.04 -22.20 -8.73
C GLY A 147 -0.57 -23.54 -9.27
N SER A 148 -0.13 -24.63 -8.69
CA SER A 148 -0.65 -25.97 -8.95
C SER A 148 -1.88 -26.25 -8.05
N ASN A 149 -2.72 -27.22 -8.46
CA ASN A 149 -3.87 -27.66 -7.67
C ASN A 149 -4.96 -26.60 -7.48
N SER A 150 -5.20 -25.80 -8.51
CA SER A 150 -6.26 -24.77 -8.52
C SER A 150 -6.09 -23.72 -7.44
N THR A 151 -4.84 -23.38 -7.12
CA THR A 151 -4.50 -22.33 -6.16
C THR A 151 -3.87 -21.13 -6.84
N TYR A 152 -3.95 -19.97 -6.19
CA TYR A 152 -3.17 -18.81 -6.54
C TYR A 152 -2.57 -18.16 -5.29
N ASP A 153 -1.46 -17.50 -5.48
CA ASP A 153 -0.66 -16.91 -4.41
C ASP A 153 -0.98 -15.42 -4.27
N ILE A 154 -1.29 -15.00 -3.07
CA ILE A 154 -1.37 -13.60 -2.68
C ILE A 154 0.01 -13.21 -2.15
N ILE A 155 0.62 -12.23 -2.80
CA ILE A 155 1.96 -11.74 -2.43
C ILE A 155 1.93 -10.28 -2.05
N SER A 156 2.96 -9.85 -1.33
CA SER A 156 3.16 -8.44 -0.99
C SER A 156 3.60 -7.63 -2.21
N PRO A 157 2.89 -6.54 -2.58
CA PRO A 157 3.29 -5.64 -3.67
C PRO A 157 4.43 -4.70 -3.25
N VAL A 158 4.64 -4.49 -1.96
CA VAL A 158 5.64 -3.58 -1.38
C VAL A 158 6.35 -4.24 -0.20
N SER A 159 7.48 -3.67 0.23
CA SER A 159 8.11 -4.05 1.50
C SER A 159 7.55 -3.17 2.62
N GLY A 160 7.24 -3.76 3.77
CA GLY A 160 6.66 -3.04 4.90
C GLY A 160 6.11 -3.98 5.97
N PHE A 161 5.37 -3.41 6.90
CA PHE A 161 4.69 -4.16 7.97
C PHE A 161 3.23 -4.42 7.62
N VAL A 162 2.75 -5.60 7.96
CA VAL A 162 1.32 -5.95 7.85
C VAL A 162 0.57 -5.20 8.96
N VAL A 163 -0.13 -4.14 8.61
CA VAL A 163 -0.87 -3.28 9.55
C VAL A 163 -2.34 -3.64 9.64
N GLY A 164 -2.86 -4.37 8.65
CA GLY A 164 -4.21 -4.91 8.64
C GLY A 164 -4.25 -6.31 8.04
N LYS A 165 -5.02 -7.21 8.65
CA LYS A 165 -5.26 -8.58 8.18
C LYS A 165 -6.73 -8.91 8.34
N ASN A 166 -7.47 -9.00 7.22
CA ASN A 166 -8.90 -9.30 7.17
C ASN A 166 -9.18 -10.69 6.55
N ILE A 167 -8.25 -11.62 6.76
CA ILE A 167 -8.28 -12.96 6.20
C ILE A 167 -7.88 -13.98 7.26
N SER A 168 -8.52 -15.14 7.21
CA SER A 168 -8.20 -16.28 8.06
C SER A 168 -8.23 -17.58 7.26
N ARG A 169 -7.55 -18.60 7.78
CA ARG A 169 -7.59 -19.93 7.18
C ARG A 169 -9.02 -20.44 7.13
N ASP A 170 -9.32 -21.20 6.07
CA ASP A 170 -10.64 -21.78 5.77
C ASP A 170 -11.76 -20.76 5.51
N MET A 171 -11.42 -19.47 5.44
CA MET A 171 -12.37 -18.41 5.07
C MET A 171 -12.74 -18.52 3.60
N LEU A 172 -14.03 -18.37 3.28
CA LEU A 172 -14.51 -18.23 1.92
C LEU A 172 -14.48 -16.78 1.49
N ILE A 173 -13.71 -16.47 0.45
CA ILE A 173 -13.59 -15.16 -0.14
C ILE A 173 -14.41 -15.12 -1.44
N ARG A 174 -15.16 -14.04 -1.63
CA ARG A 174 -15.89 -13.78 -2.86
C ARG A 174 -15.06 -12.83 -3.74
N SER A 175 -15.15 -13.00 -5.06
CA SER A 175 -14.43 -12.14 -6.03
C SER A 175 -14.95 -10.70 -6.06
N ASP A 176 -16.19 -10.47 -5.60
CA ASP A 176 -16.83 -9.16 -5.50
C ASP A 176 -16.60 -8.46 -4.14
N ARG A 177 -15.65 -8.95 -3.33
CA ARG A 177 -15.36 -8.38 -2.01
C ARG A 177 -14.66 -7.03 -2.17
N GLU A 178 -15.22 -6.00 -1.56
CA GLU A 178 -14.68 -4.63 -1.54
C GLU A 178 -13.62 -4.41 -0.45
N GLU A 179 -13.55 -5.32 0.55
CA GLU A 179 -12.58 -5.22 1.64
C GLU A 179 -11.23 -5.83 1.23
N GLU A 180 -10.16 -5.16 1.59
CA GLU A 180 -8.80 -5.65 1.44
C GLU A 180 -8.54 -6.90 2.31
N LEU A 181 -7.72 -7.81 1.81
CA LEU A 181 -7.25 -8.98 2.55
C LEU A 181 -6.12 -8.60 3.51
N PHE A 182 -5.21 -7.79 3.03
CA PHE A 182 -4.08 -7.27 3.78
C PHE A 182 -3.88 -5.79 3.49
N THR A 183 -3.43 -5.09 4.53
CA THR A 183 -2.93 -3.72 4.42
C THR A 183 -1.46 -3.73 4.84
N ILE A 184 -0.57 -3.29 3.95
CA ILE A 184 0.88 -3.28 4.20
C ILE A 184 1.34 -1.84 4.14
N SER A 185 2.08 -1.39 5.16
CA SER A 185 2.60 -0.03 5.26
C SER A 185 4.08 -0.01 5.58
N GLY A 186 4.82 0.85 4.90
CA GLY A 186 6.15 1.26 5.36
C GLY A 186 6.00 2.08 6.64
N LEU A 187 6.78 1.77 7.66
CA LEU A 187 6.81 2.54 8.91
C LEU A 187 7.99 3.53 8.97
N ASP A 188 8.71 3.71 7.87
CA ASP A 188 9.85 4.64 7.80
C ASP A 188 9.41 6.09 8.06
N ASN A 189 8.20 6.44 7.63
CA ASN A 189 7.56 7.71 7.90
C ASN A 189 6.15 7.49 8.43
N VAL A 190 5.82 8.23 9.49
CA VAL A 190 4.48 8.23 10.07
C VAL A 190 3.95 9.65 10.13
N TRP A 191 2.66 9.78 9.98
CA TRP A 191 1.95 11.05 10.17
C TRP A 191 1.48 11.18 11.59
N VAL A 192 1.56 12.39 12.14
CA VAL A 192 0.90 12.73 13.40
C VAL A 192 -0.27 13.65 13.07
N MET A 193 -1.45 13.07 13.07
CA MET A 193 -2.70 13.81 12.83
C MET A 193 -3.13 14.50 14.11
N ALA A 194 -3.10 15.83 14.12
CA ALA A 194 -3.51 16.64 15.28
C ALA A 194 -4.91 17.20 15.08
N ASP A 195 -5.73 17.12 16.11
CA ASP A 195 -7.08 17.67 16.09
C ASP A 195 -7.04 19.17 16.41
N VAL A 196 -7.32 20.00 15.40
CA VAL A 196 -7.31 21.47 15.53
C VAL A 196 -8.75 21.98 15.61
N TYR A 197 -9.06 22.69 16.70
CA TYR A 197 -10.37 23.33 16.85
C TYR A 197 -10.49 24.56 15.92
N GLU A 198 -11.69 24.85 15.46
CA GLU A 198 -11.99 25.94 14.54
C GLU A 198 -11.42 27.30 15.01
N GLY A 199 -11.48 27.59 16.30
CA GLY A 199 -10.94 28.83 16.89
C GLY A 199 -9.40 28.95 16.81
N ASP A 200 -8.70 27.85 16.66
CA ASP A 200 -7.23 27.78 16.66
C ASP A 200 -6.62 27.59 15.26
N ILE A 201 -7.44 27.35 14.24
CA ILE A 201 -6.97 27.13 12.85
C ILE A 201 -6.06 28.27 12.37
N ARG A 202 -6.35 29.51 12.73
CA ARG A 202 -5.54 30.68 12.33
C ARG A 202 -4.14 30.72 12.96
N LYS A 203 -3.92 29.97 14.05
CA LYS A 203 -2.64 29.89 14.75
C LYS A 203 -1.73 28.81 14.15
N VAL A 204 -2.31 27.86 13.41
CA VAL A 204 -1.56 26.77 12.76
C VAL A 204 -1.04 27.29 11.42
N GLN A 205 0.27 27.23 11.23
CA GLN A 205 0.93 27.65 9.99
C GLN A 205 1.79 26.53 9.45
N GLU A 206 1.75 26.36 8.13
CA GLU A 206 2.62 25.42 7.44
C GLU A 206 4.10 25.79 7.69
N GLY A 207 4.92 24.79 7.98
CA GLY A 207 6.33 24.99 8.30
C GLY A 207 6.61 25.33 9.77
N ALA A 208 5.59 25.53 10.61
CA ALA A 208 5.79 25.79 12.03
C ALA A 208 6.47 24.59 12.72
N PRO A 209 7.41 24.83 13.65
CA PRO A 209 8.05 23.76 14.40
C PRO A 209 7.06 23.11 15.36
N VAL A 210 7.00 21.79 15.35
CA VAL A 210 6.11 21.00 16.20
C VAL A 210 6.95 20.17 17.18
N ARG A 211 6.51 20.08 18.43
CA ARG A 211 7.06 19.18 19.42
C ARG A 211 6.04 18.06 19.68
N ILE A 212 6.41 16.85 19.32
CA ILE A 212 5.57 15.66 19.54
C ILE A 212 6.03 15.00 20.84
N THR A 213 5.08 14.65 21.71
CA THR A 213 5.34 13.91 22.94
C THR A 213 4.46 12.68 22.93
N THR A 214 5.06 11.50 22.95
CA THR A 214 4.35 10.22 23.00
C THR A 214 4.54 9.58 24.38
N LEU A 215 3.60 8.72 24.77
CA LEU A 215 3.70 7.97 26.03
C LEU A 215 4.87 6.97 26.02
N ALA A 216 5.27 6.48 24.84
CA ALA A 216 6.28 5.44 24.69
C ALA A 216 7.71 5.96 24.48
N TYR A 217 7.89 7.08 23.76
CA TYR A 217 9.20 7.48 23.21
C TYR A 217 9.67 8.89 23.59
N GLY A 218 9.09 9.54 24.57
CA GLY A 218 9.56 10.86 24.99
C GLY A 218 9.24 11.98 23.99
N LYS A 219 10.17 12.94 23.81
CA LYS A 219 9.94 14.17 23.04
C LYS A 219 10.70 14.12 21.72
N ASP A 220 9.97 14.08 20.61
CA ASP A 220 10.50 14.21 19.26
C ASP A 220 10.16 15.58 18.67
N ARG A 221 10.94 16.00 17.66
CA ARG A 221 10.74 17.25 16.93
C ARG A 221 10.25 16.97 15.53
N GLY A 222 9.26 17.71 15.09
CA GLY A 222 8.72 17.66 13.75
C GLY A 222 8.46 19.05 13.17
N VAL A 223 8.02 19.11 11.94
CA VAL A 223 7.61 20.32 11.24
C VAL A 223 6.16 20.15 10.80
N CYS A 224 5.34 21.16 11.02
CA CYS A 224 3.94 21.15 10.56
C CYS A 224 3.89 21.13 9.03
N ARG A 225 3.14 20.20 8.46
CA ARG A 225 2.85 20.13 7.04
C ARG A 225 1.32 20.15 6.88
N ASP A 226 0.83 20.97 5.96
CA ASP A 226 -0.60 21.00 5.62
C ASP A 226 -0.86 19.95 4.53
N ASP A 227 -1.58 18.90 4.88
CA ASP A 227 -2.05 17.91 3.92
C ASP A 227 -3.55 18.09 3.68
N ARG A 228 -3.89 19.02 2.78
CA ARG A 228 -5.30 19.29 2.39
C ARG A 228 -5.85 18.31 1.35
N GLN A 229 -5.22 17.19 1.10
CA GLN A 229 -5.68 16.21 0.12
C GLN A 229 -6.62 15.15 0.69
N GLY A 230 -7.24 15.40 1.83
CA GLY A 230 -8.13 14.45 2.49
C GLY A 230 -9.45 15.06 2.96
N LEU A 231 -10.23 15.66 2.05
CA LEU A 231 -11.68 15.91 2.22
C LEU A 231 -12.40 15.50 0.95
#